data_092fa14a9477d8a641af1a279e8c4b32
#
_entry.id   092fa14a9477d8a641af1a279e8c4b32
#
_cell.length_a   1.000
_cell.length_b   1.000
_cell.length_c   1.000
_cell.angle_alpha   90.00
_cell.angle_beta   90.00
_cell.angle_gamma   90.00
#
_symmetry.space_group_name_H-M   'P 1'
#
loop_
_entity.id
_entity.type
_entity.pdbx_description
1 polymer ?
#
loop_
_entity_poly.entity_id
_entity_poly.type
_entity_poly.pdbx_seq_one_letter_code
_entity_poly.pdbx_strand_id
1 'polypeptide(L)'
;TAAEVDIMARFLQHDPPAPPEWGMKEMKESWKVIVPESERPTQPMHKRNIDNFFIVTLRDAGQIAIIDGDTKEVVNTLKTGYAVHITRPSHSKRYAYTIGRDAKIDLIDLWMNPPQIVAEIKIGLEARSVETSKYKGFEDKLAIAGAYWPPQYVIMDGPTLEPKKIVSTRGMTVDTQEYHPEPRVAAIVASHEHPEFIVNAKETGKILVVN
;
A
#
# COMPACT_ATOMS: atom_id res chain seq x y z
N THR A 1 9.70 -12.56 -34.34
CA THR A 1 10.42 -12.52 -35.61
C THR A 1 11.86 -12.02 -35.40
N ALA A 2 12.78 -12.28 -36.37
CA ALA A 2 14.15 -11.77 -36.32
C ALA A 2 14.20 -10.24 -36.27
N ALA A 3 13.25 -9.57 -36.95
CA ALA A 3 13.13 -8.10 -36.92
C ALA A 3 12.75 -7.56 -35.54
N GLU A 4 11.85 -8.23 -34.81
CA GLU A 4 11.47 -7.84 -33.44
C GLU A 4 12.65 -8.04 -32.46
N VAL A 5 13.41 -9.12 -32.64
CA VAL A 5 14.63 -9.36 -31.83
C VAL A 5 15.68 -8.27 -32.09
N ASP A 6 15.90 -7.86 -33.33
CA ASP A 6 16.82 -6.78 -33.68
C ASP A 6 16.37 -5.41 -33.07
N ILE A 7 15.08 -5.12 -33.13
CA ILE A 7 14.51 -3.90 -32.53
C ILE A 7 14.71 -3.93 -31.00
N MET A 8 14.43 -5.05 -30.34
CA MET A 8 14.64 -5.21 -28.91
C MET A 8 16.12 -5.08 -28.53
N ALA A 9 17.00 -5.71 -29.31
CA ALA A 9 18.45 -5.61 -29.08
C ALA A 9 18.96 -4.18 -29.20
N ARG A 10 18.51 -3.42 -30.20
CA ARG A 10 18.84 -2.00 -30.34
C ARG A 10 18.29 -1.16 -29.20
N PHE A 11 17.04 -1.40 -28.76
CA PHE A 11 16.45 -0.71 -27.63
C PHE A 11 17.28 -0.92 -26.34
N LEU A 12 17.75 -2.16 -26.09
CA LEU A 12 18.55 -2.48 -24.91
C LEU A 12 19.97 -1.91 -24.94
N GLN A 13 20.45 -1.42 -26.11
CA GLN A 13 21.76 -0.77 -26.26
C GLN A 13 21.70 0.73 -25.97
N HIS A 14 20.51 1.29 -25.81
CA HIS A 14 20.32 2.69 -25.42
C HIS A 14 19.96 2.78 -23.94
N ASP A 15 20.28 3.89 -23.33
CA ASP A 15 19.81 4.19 -21.98
C ASP A 15 18.27 4.15 -21.96
N PRO A 16 17.68 3.39 -21.01
CA PRO A 16 16.24 3.33 -20.92
C PRO A 16 15.67 4.71 -20.63
N PRO A 17 14.49 5.07 -21.17
CA PRO A 17 13.85 6.32 -20.82
C PRO A 17 13.64 6.36 -19.31
N ALA A 18 13.94 7.51 -18.69
CA ALA A 18 13.65 7.69 -17.25
C ALA A 18 12.15 7.46 -17.03
N PRO A 19 11.76 6.59 -16.10
CA PRO A 19 10.35 6.37 -15.80
C PRO A 19 9.75 7.67 -15.25
N PRO A 20 8.47 7.95 -15.52
CA PRO A 20 7.82 9.16 -15.06
C PRO A 20 7.83 9.25 -13.54
N GLU A 21 7.94 10.45 -13.01
CA GLU A 21 7.74 10.72 -11.59
C GLU A 21 6.24 10.58 -11.25
N TRP A 22 5.96 10.37 -9.97
CA TRP A 22 4.61 10.27 -9.44
C TRP A 22 4.51 11.13 -8.19
N GLY A 23 3.94 12.31 -8.35
CA GLY A 23 3.86 13.31 -7.30
C GLY A 23 2.47 13.44 -6.69
N MET A 24 2.27 14.49 -5.92
CA MET A 24 1.01 14.76 -5.23
C MET A 24 -0.15 14.97 -6.20
N LYS A 25 0.11 15.54 -7.37
CA LYS A 25 -0.90 15.76 -8.42
C LYS A 25 -1.46 14.43 -8.91
N GLU A 26 -0.60 13.54 -9.36
CA GLU A 26 -0.96 12.20 -9.87
C GLU A 26 -1.65 11.36 -8.79
N MET A 27 -1.20 11.48 -7.53
CA MET A 27 -1.85 10.81 -6.40
C MET A 27 -3.27 11.30 -6.19
N LYS A 28 -3.50 12.62 -6.18
CA LYS A 28 -4.83 13.21 -6.02
C LYS A 28 -5.76 12.89 -7.20
N GLU A 29 -5.24 12.82 -8.40
CA GLU A 29 -6.01 12.42 -9.59
C GLU A 29 -6.44 10.94 -9.53
N SER A 30 -5.63 10.09 -8.90
CA SER A 30 -5.92 8.66 -8.73
C SER A 30 -6.74 8.34 -7.48
N TRP A 31 -6.78 9.25 -6.51
CA TRP A 31 -7.47 9.05 -5.24
C TRP A 31 -8.98 9.14 -5.39
N LYS A 32 -9.67 8.14 -4.85
CA LYS A 32 -11.13 8.07 -4.87
C LYS A 32 -11.66 7.58 -3.53
N VAL A 33 -12.62 8.29 -2.97
CA VAL A 33 -13.46 7.82 -1.88
C VAL A 33 -14.72 7.24 -2.50
N ILE A 34 -14.86 5.92 -2.46
CA ILE A 34 -15.96 5.17 -3.07
C ILE A 34 -17.19 5.23 -2.17
N VAL A 35 -16.96 5.05 -0.86
CA VAL A 35 -17.99 5.20 0.17
C VAL A 35 -17.50 6.24 1.18
N PRO A 36 -18.12 7.43 1.25
CA PRO A 36 -17.78 8.45 2.24
C PRO A 36 -17.87 7.92 3.67
N GLU A 37 -17.04 8.42 4.59
CA GLU A 37 -17.05 7.96 5.98
C GLU A 37 -18.42 8.11 6.65
N SER A 38 -19.14 9.18 6.32
CA SER A 38 -20.49 9.45 6.84
C SER A 38 -21.55 8.43 6.42
N GLU A 39 -21.26 7.67 5.35
CA GLU A 39 -22.15 6.62 4.81
C GLU A 39 -21.71 5.20 5.24
N ARG A 40 -20.55 5.08 5.89
CA ARG A 40 -20.07 3.79 6.39
C ARG A 40 -20.77 3.41 7.68
N PRO A 41 -20.94 2.10 7.94
CA PRO A 41 -21.61 1.63 9.14
C PRO A 41 -20.85 2.07 10.40
N THR A 42 -21.58 2.46 11.44
CA THR A 42 -21.02 2.80 12.77
C THR A 42 -20.78 1.59 13.66
N GLN A 43 -21.26 0.42 13.24
CA GLN A 43 -21.05 -0.89 13.86
C GLN A 43 -21.09 -1.98 12.78
N PRO A 44 -20.53 -3.17 13.02
CA PRO A 44 -20.57 -4.26 12.04
C PRO A 44 -21.99 -4.59 11.58
N MET A 45 -22.20 -4.67 10.26
CA MET A 45 -23.50 -5.03 9.64
C MET A 45 -23.74 -6.55 9.63
N HIS A 46 -22.84 -7.33 10.23
CA HIS A 46 -22.91 -8.79 10.34
C HIS A 46 -22.50 -9.24 11.75
N LYS A 47 -22.80 -10.49 12.09
CA LYS A 47 -22.49 -11.09 13.38
C LYS A 47 -21.22 -11.96 13.36
N ARG A 48 -20.45 -11.91 12.26
CA ARG A 48 -19.22 -12.69 12.10
C ARG A 48 -18.13 -12.17 13.03
N ASN A 49 -17.28 -13.07 13.49
CA ASN A 49 -16.13 -12.75 14.33
C ASN A 49 -14.99 -12.21 13.44
N ILE A 50 -14.85 -10.89 13.38
CA ILE A 50 -13.81 -10.22 12.56
C ILE A 50 -12.40 -10.60 13.01
N ASP A 51 -12.21 -10.94 14.30
CA ASP A 51 -10.93 -11.38 14.83
C ASP A 51 -10.44 -12.69 14.22
N ASN A 52 -11.36 -13.49 13.67
CA ASN A 52 -11.06 -14.73 12.97
C ASN A 52 -11.26 -14.65 11.44
N PHE A 53 -11.19 -13.45 10.89
CA PHE A 53 -11.15 -13.31 9.42
C PHE A 53 -9.76 -13.60 8.89
N PHE A 54 -9.70 -14.39 7.80
CA PHE A 54 -8.50 -14.56 7.00
C PHE A 54 -8.65 -13.76 5.72
N ILE A 55 -7.68 -12.93 5.42
CA ILE A 55 -7.61 -12.19 4.16
C ILE A 55 -6.51 -12.82 3.33
N VAL A 56 -6.91 -13.56 2.32
CA VAL A 56 -6.02 -14.34 1.46
C VAL A 56 -5.70 -13.56 0.20
N THR A 57 -4.43 -13.30 -0.03
CA THR A 57 -3.94 -12.64 -1.24
C THR A 57 -3.90 -13.64 -2.41
N LEU A 58 -4.73 -13.40 -3.42
CA LEU A 58 -4.75 -14.13 -4.69
C LEU A 58 -3.94 -13.34 -5.71
N ARG A 59 -2.61 -13.38 -5.54
CA ARG A 59 -1.65 -12.48 -6.17
C ARG A 59 -1.81 -12.36 -7.68
N ASP A 60 -1.79 -13.49 -8.37
CA ASP A 60 -1.77 -13.52 -9.84
C ASP A 60 -3.15 -13.19 -10.44
N ALA A 61 -4.20 -13.34 -9.66
CA ALA A 61 -5.56 -12.93 -10.03
C ALA A 61 -5.82 -11.43 -9.78
N GLY A 62 -4.93 -10.73 -9.06
CA GLY A 62 -5.16 -9.35 -8.64
C GLY A 62 -6.37 -9.23 -7.73
N GLN A 63 -6.52 -10.16 -6.79
CA GLN A 63 -7.69 -10.27 -5.91
C GLN A 63 -7.27 -10.59 -4.48
N ILE A 64 -8.19 -10.35 -3.55
CA ILE A 64 -8.17 -10.93 -2.22
C ILE A 64 -9.45 -11.72 -1.97
N ALA A 65 -9.36 -12.77 -1.16
CA ALA A 65 -10.52 -13.47 -0.63
C ALA A 65 -10.58 -13.24 0.89
N ILE A 66 -11.77 -12.89 1.39
CA ILE A 66 -12.05 -12.75 2.82
C ILE A 66 -12.78 -14.03 3.25
N ILE A 67 -12.19 -14.76 4.19
CA ILE A 67 -12.69 -16.03 4.70
C ILE A 67 -13.05 -15.86 6.16
N ASP A 68 -14.24 -16.26 6.54
CA ASP A 68 -14.66 -16.40 7.92
C ASP A 68 -14.05 -17.70 8.50
N GLY A 69 -13.12 -17.56 9.44
CA GLY A 69 -12.41 -18.69 10.05
C GLY A 69 -13.30 -19.59 10.93
N ASP A 70 -14.40 -19.05 11.45
CA ASP A 70 -15.33 -19.83 12.27
C ASP A 70 -16.20 -20.74 11.41
N THR A 71 -16.75 -20.20 10.29
CA THR A 71 -17.62 -20.97 9.37
C THR A 71 -16.86 -21.62 8.22
N LYS A 72 -15.62 -21.18 7.95
CA LYS A 72 -14.77 -21.58 6.80
C LYS A 72 -15.37 -21.21 5.44
N GLU A 73 -16.25 -20.25 5.42
CA GLU A 73 -16.88 -19.74 4.20
C GLU A 73 -16.10 -18.56 3.61
N VAL A 74 -16.06 -18.46 2.30
CA VAL A 74 -15.61 -17.26 1.61
C VAL A 74 -16.71 -16.20 1.73
N VAL A 75 -16.44 -15.15 2.50
CA VAL A 75 -17.39 -14.05 2.74
C VAL A 75 -17.50 -13.15 1.51
N ASN A 76 -16.34 -12.82 0.90
CA ASN A 76 -16.28 -12.08 -0.35
C ASN A 76 -14.93 -12.27 -1.05
N THR A 77 -14.92 -12.04 -2.36
CA THR A 77 -13.70 -11.91 -3.16
C THR A 77 -13.72 -10.56 -3.83
N LEU A 78 -12.66 -9.77 -3.62
CA LEU A 78 -12.55 -8.40 -4.11
C LEU A 78 -11.42 -8.28 -5.13
N LYS A 79 -11.70 -7.61 -6.25
CA LYS A 79 -10.69 -7.24 -7.23
C LYS A 79 -9.92 -6.02 -6.69
N THR A 80 -8.61 -6.15 -6.64
CA THR A 80 -7.68 -5.13 -6.13
C THR A 80 -6.64 -4.76 -7.19
N GLY A 81 -5.50 -4.18 -6.79
CA GLY A 81 -4.43 -3.84 -7.72
C GLY A 81 -3.74 -5.07 -8.35
N TYR A 82 -2.92 -4.81 -9.37
CA TYR A 82 -2.14 -5.84 -10.06
C TYR A 82 -1.12 -6.49 -9.12
N ALA A 83 -1.02 -7.80 -9.16
CA ALA A 83 -0.09 -8.62 -8.38
C ALA A 83 -0.06 -8.19 -6.90
N VAL A 84 -1.26 -8.19 -6.27
CA VAL A 84 -1.43 -7.85 -4.84
C VAL A 84 -0.38 -8.55 -4.01
N HIS A 85 0.34 -7.80 -3.18
CA HIS A 85 1.50 -8.30 -2.47
C HIS A 85 1.29 -8.42 -0.97
N ILE A 86 0.68 -7.40 -0.37
CA ILE A 86 0.44 -7.33 1.07
C ILE A 86 -0.99 -6.88 1.33
N THR A 87 -1.56 -7.46 2.38
CA THR A 87 -2.75 -6.96 3.07
C THR A 87 -2.43 -6.75 4.53
N ARG A 88 -2.78 -5.58 5.07
CA ARG A 88 -2.58 -5.21 6.47
C ARG A 88 -3.92 -4.87 7.12
N PRO A 89 -4.30 -5.51 8.23
CA PRO A 89 -5.43 -5.06 9.03
C PRO A 89 -5.08 -3.76 9.74
N SER A 90 -6.06 -2.89 9.92
CA SER A 90 -5.97 -1.73 10.79
C SER A 90 -5.88 -2.15 12.27
N HIS A 91 -5.53 -1.22 13.16
CA HIS A 91 -5.46 -1.51 14.60
C HIS A 91 -6.83 -1.95 15.14
N SER A 92 -7.90 -1.25 14.76
CA SER A 92 -9.27 -1.58 15.16
C SER A 92 -9.81 -2.86 14.51
N LYS A 93 -9.09 -3.43 13.52
CA LYS A 93 -9.53 -4.55 12.67
C LYS A 93 -10.77 -4.25 11.83
N ARG A 94 -11.27 -3.01 11.82
CA ARG A 94 -12.35 -2.60 10.95
C ARG A 94 -11.94 -2.58 9.49
N TYR A 95 -10.73 -2.06 9.22
CA TYR A 95 -10.24 -1.90 7.86
C TYR A 95 -9.14 -2.89 7.52
N ALA A 96 -9.05 -3.20 6.24
CA ALA A 96 -7.90 -3.87 5.64
C ALA A 96 -7.36 -3.05 4.48
N TYR A 97 -6.04 -2.90 4.42
CA TYR A 97 -5.33 -2.17 3.38
C TYR A 97 -4.59 -3.16 2.51
N THR A 98 -4.82 -3.13 1.21
CA THR A 98 -4.05 -3.93 0.26
C THR A 98 -3.14 -3.05 -0.56
N ILE A 99 -2.03 -3.60 -1.03
CA ILE A 99 -1.17 -2.93 -1.99
C ILE A 99 -0.72 -3.89 -3.08
N GLY A 100 -0.87 -3.47 -4.34
CA GLY A 100 -0.40 -4.18 -5.52
C GLY A 100 0.97 -3.71 -5.99
N ARG A 101 1.57 -4.49 -6.88
CA ARG A 101 2.83 -4.11 -7.54
C ARG A 101 2.70 -2.86 -8.41
N ASP A 102 1.50 -2.55 -8.88
CA ASP A 102 1.14 -1.33 -9.60
C ASP A 102 1.01 -0.10 -8.70
N ALA A 103 1.39 -0.22 -7.42
CA ALA A 103 1.30 0.80 -6.39
C ALA A 103 -0.13 1.26 -6.07
N LYS A 104 -1.14 0.49 -6.46
CA LYS A 104 -2.52 0.72 -6.06
C LYS A 104 -2.76 0.23 -4.64
N ILE A 105 -3.38 1.06 -3.82
CA ILE A 105 -3.87 0.74 -2.49
C ILE A 105 -5.38 0.72 -2.53
N ASP A 106 -5.99 -0.33 -1.99
CA ASP A 106 -7.42 -0.42 -1.75
C ASP A 106 -7.68 -0.51 -0.23
N LEU A 107 -8.59 0.32 0.24
CA LEU A 107 -9.09 0.32 1.61
C LEU A 107 -10.41 -0.45 1.65
N ILE A 108 -10.47 -1.49 2.46
CA ILE A 108 -11.63 -2.38 2.58
C ILE A 108 -12.25 -2.17 3.96
N ASP A 109 -13.56 -1.93 4.03
CA ASP A 109 -14.30 -1.89 5.28
C ASP A 109 -14.90 -3.27 5.57
N LEU A 110 -14.36 -3.94 6.60
CA LEU A 110 -14.77 -5.27 7.02
C LEU A 110 -16.08 -5.26 7.81
N TRP A 111 -16.58 -4.10 8.24
CA TRP A 111 -17.87 -3.96 8.91
C TRP A 111 -19.06 -4.00 7.94
N MET A 112 -18.82 -3.78 6.67
CA MET A 112 -19.87 -3.87 5.64
C MET A 112 -20.26 -5.33 5.39
N ASN A 113 -21.46 -5.53 4.88
CA ASN A 113 -21.96 -6.89 4.56
C ASN A 113 -22.48 -6.94 3.11
N PRO A 114 -21.74 -7.54 2.18
CA PRO A 114 -20.40 -8.09 2.35
C PRO A 114 -19.34 -6.98 2.53
N PRO A 115 -18.14 -7.29 3.05
CA PRO A 115 -17.01 -6.37 3.05
C PRO A 115 -16.70 -5.84 1.66
N GLN A 116 -16.38 -4.55 1.51
CA GLN A 116 -16.15 -3.93 0.19
C GLN A 116 -15.06 -2.85 0.26
N ILE A 117 -14.52 -2.52 -0.92
CA ILE A 117 -13.56 -1.43 -1.07
C ILE A 117 -14.30 -0.10 -0.90
N VAL A 118 -13.79 0.77 -0.02
CA VAL A 118 -14.40 2.06 0.33
C VAL A 118 -13.56 3.26 -0.10
N ALA A 119 -12.28 3.05 -0.38
CA ALA A 119 -11.41 4.06 -0.98
C ALA A 119 -10.26 3.39 -1.75
N GLU A 120 -9.70 4.11 -2.71
CA GLU A 120 -8.53 3.67 -3.47
C GLU A 120 -7.61 4.85 -3.81
N ILE A 121 -6.31 4.56 -3.95
CA ILE A 121 -5.30 5.51 -4.41
C ILE A 121 -4.15 4.77 -5.08
N LYS A 122 -3.45 5.43 -6.01
CA LYS A 122 -2.19 4.97 -6.57
C LYS A 122 -1.06 5.89 -6.11
N ILE A 123 -0.05 5.33 -5.42
CA ILE A 123 1.03 6.11 -4.78
C ILE A 123 2.34 6.14 -5.57
N GLY A 124 2.39 5.51 -6.71
CA GLY A 124 3.58 5.39 -7.54
C GLY A 124 3.33 4.49 -8.74
N LEU A 125 4.40 4.00 -9.34
CA LEU A 125 4.35 3.05 -10.45
C LEU A 125 4.64 1.62 -10.01
N GLU A 126 5.41 1.47 -8.94
CA GLU A 126 5.68 0.19 -8.30
C GLU A 126 5.77 0.37 -6.78
N ALA A 127 5.12 -0.50 -6.01
CA ALA A 127 5.16 -0.48 -4.55
C ALA A 127 5.00 -1.88 -3.94
N ARG A 128 5.29 -2.00 -2.64
CA ARG A 128 5.18 -3.29 -1.93
C ARG A 128 4.75 -3.20 -0.48
N SER A 129 4.69 -2.03 0.13
CA SER A 129 4.49 -1.92 1.57
C SER A 129 3.41 -0.91 1.91
N VAL A 130 2.51 -1.28 2.80
CA VAL A 130 1.49 -0.42 3.41
C VAL A 130 1.35 -0.78 4.89
N GLU A 131 1.11 0.22 5.73
CA GLU A 131 0.91 0.04 7.17
C GLU A 131 0.00 1.15 7.69
N THR A 132 -0.56 0.95 8.91
CA THR A 132 -1.42 1.93 9.60
C THR A 132 -0.88 2.26 10.98
N SER A 133 -1.22 3.44 11.50
CA SER A 133 -0.83 3.84 12.85
C SER A 133 -1.51 2.96 13.91
N LYS A 134 -0.70 2.52 14.91
CA LYS A 134 -1.11 1.57 15.96
C LYS A 134 -0.90 2.10 17.37
N TYR A 135 -0.20 3.22 17.52
CA TYR A 135 0.06 3.84 18.82
C TYR A 135 -1.23 4.41 19.44
N LYS A 136 -1.35 4.27 20.75
CA LYS A 136 -2.51 4.74 21.52
C LYS A 136 -2.81 6.22 21.26
N GLY A 137 -4.06 6.50 20.84
CA GLY A 137 -4.53 7.82 20.49
C GLY A 137 -4.32 8.20 19.02
N PHE A 138 -3.60 7.36 18.26
CA PHE A 138 -3.36 7.50 16.81
C PHE A 138 -3.85 6.29 16.01
N GLU A 139 -4.51 5.35 16.67
CA GLU A 139 -4.98 4.11 16.04
C GLU A 139 -5.82 4.43 14.80
N ASP A 140 -5.43 3.84 13.67
CA ASP A 140 -6.07 3.96 12.35
C ASP A 140 -6.16 5.38 11.75
N LYS A 141 -5.60 6.41 12.41
CA LYS A 141 -5.67 7.80 11.94
C LYS A 141 -4.82 8.05 10.70
N LEU A 142 -3.69 7.36 10.60
CA LEU A 142 -2.76 7.51 9.49
C LEU A 142 -2.52 6.17 8.81
N ALA A 143 -2.35 6.23 7.49
CA ALA A 143 -1.76 5.16 6.71
C ALA A 143 -0.45 5.64 6.09
N ILE A 144 0.49 4.73 5.89
CA ILE A 144 1.76 4.99 5.23
C ILE A 144 2.02 3.88 4.21
N ALA A 145 2.54 4.25 3.04
CA ALA A 145 2.89 3.27 2.04
C ALA A 145 4.22 3.62 1.37
N GLY A 146 4.97 2.58 1.02
CA GLY A 146 6.29 2.71 0.43
C GLY A 146 6.32 2.25 -1.01
N ALA A 147 6.85 3.12 -1.88
CA ALA A 147 7.03 2.85 -3.29
C ALA A 147 8.46 2.38 -3.60
N TYR A 148 8.57 1.60 -4.66
CA TYR A 148 9.83 1.28 -5.31
C TYR A 148 10.17 2.35 -6.34
N TRP A 149 9.14 2.81 -7.08
CA TRP A 149 9.29 3.91 -8.00
C TRP A 149 8.05 4.82 -7.99
N PRO A 150 8.20 6.13 -7.88
CA PRO A 150 9.44 6.82 -7.43
C PRO A 150 9.88 6.33 -6.05
N PRO A 151 11.19 6.44 -5.71
CA PRO A 151 11.69 6.00 -4.40
C PRO A 151 11.24 6.97 -3.31
N GLN A 152 10.10 6.65 -2.70
CA GLN A 152 9.40 7.50 -1.74
C GLN A 152 8.49 6.71 -0.82
N TYR A 153 8.11 7.32 0.29
CA TYR A 153 6.95 6.89 1.05
C TYR A 153 5.92 8.01 1.14
N VAL A 154 4.66 7.62 1.31
CA VAL A 154 3.51 8.53 1.33
C VAL A 154 2.75 8.34 2.62
N ILE A 155 2.50 9.46 3.32
CA ILE A 155 1.63 9.49 4.50
C ILE A 155 0.25 9.93 4.03
N MET A 156 -0.76 9.19 4.45
CA MET A 156 -2.16 9.36 4.06
C MET A 156 -3.04 9.40 5.31
N ASP A 157 -4.22 9.94 5.15
CA ASP A 157 -5.31 9.74 6.10
C ASP A 157 -5.71 8.25 6.11
N GLY A 158 -5.85 7.66 7.29
CA GLY A 158 -6.17 6.25 7.41
C GLY A 158 -7.51 5.88 6.80
N PRO A 159 -8.63 6.47 7.26
CA PRO A 159 -9.97 6.12 6.82
C PRO A 159 -10.30 6.47 5.36
N THR A 160 -9.61 7.45 4.76
CA THR A 160 -9.95 7.96 3.42
C THR A 160 -8.89 7.73 2.36
N LEU A 161 -7.65 7.40 2.77
CA LEU A 161 -6.46 7.37 1.91
C LEU A 161 -6.09 8.73 1.31
N GLU A 162 -6.61 9.84 1.83
CA GLU A 162 -6.22 11.17 1.35
C GLU A 162 -4.70 11.36 1.47
N PRO A 163 -3.98 11.65 0.38
CA PRO A 163 -2.53 11.83 0.44
C PRO A 163 -2.18 13.15 1.13
N LYS A 164 -1.40 13.07 2.23
CA LYS A 164 -1.01 14.23 3.05
C LYS A 164 0.42 14.67 2.78
N LYS A 165 1.35 13.73 2.67
CA LYS A 165 2.78 14.05 2.52
C LYS A 165 3.52 12.97 1.75
N ILE A 166 4.39 13.41 0.84
CA ILE A 166 5.36 12.57 0.12
C ILE A 166 6.74 12.87 0.69
N VAL A 167 7.51 11.82 0.94
CA VAL A 167 8.90 11.92 1.38
C VAL A 167 9.77 11.06 0.49
N SER A 168 10.73 11.69 -0.19
CA SER A 168 11.72 10.98 -1.01
C SER A 168 12.68 10.21 -0.11
N THR A 169 13.07 9.01 -0.54
CA THR A 169 14.08 8.19 0.12
C THR A 169 15.45 8.28 -0.55
N ARG A 170 15.58 9.06 -1.63
CA ARG A 170 16.85 9.33 -2.30
C ARG A 170 17.88 9.90 -1.31
N GLY A 171 19.12 9.45 -1.38
CA GLY A 171 20.12 9.92 -0.46
C GLY A 171 21.39 9.08 -0.42
N MET A 172 22.27 9.42 0.53
CA MET A 172 23.56 8.75 0.71
C MET A 172 23.38 7.36 1.29
N THR A 173 24.16 6.39 0.82
CA THR A 173 24.29 5.07 1.44
C THR A 173 25.01 5.19 2.80
N VAL A 174 24.79 4.20 3.68
CA VAL A 174 25.44 4.20 5.01
C VAL A 174 26.88 3.72 4.90
N ASP A 175 27.16 2.78 4.05
CA ASP A 175 28.46 2.08 3.91
C ASP A 175 29.46 2.89 3.08
N THR A 176 29.13 3.25 1.85
CA THR A 176 30.07 3.90 0.92
C THR A 176 29.97 5.44 0.95
N GLN A 177 28.92 6.01 1.56
CA GLN A 177 28.61 7.44 1.53
C GLN A 177 28.42 8.00 0.10
N GLU A 178 27.97 7.15 -0.81
CA GLU A 178 27.65 7.52 -2.18
C GLU A 178 26.15 7.83 -2.32
N TYR A 179 25.81 8.76 -3.19
CA TYR A 179 24.41 9.09 -3.46
C TYR A 179 23.73 7.97 -4.24
N HIS A 180 22.64 7.43 -3.68
CA HIS A 180 21.77 6.46 -4.36
C HIS A 180 20.49 7.15 -4.84
N PRO A 181 20.22 7.15 -6.16
CA PRO A 181 19.05 7.85 -6.73
C PRO A 181 17.74 7.06 -6.57
N GLU A 182 17.80 5.76 -6.31
CA GLU A 182 16.63 4.86 -6.39
C GLU A 182 16.51 3.89 -5.19
N PRO A 183 16.59 4.36 -3.94
CA PRO A 183 16.46 3.47 -2.78
C PRO A 183 14.98 3.10 -2.57
N ARG A 184 14.65 1.83 -2.74
CA ARG A 184 13.30 1.30 -2.63
C ARG A 184 12.85 1.19 -1.16
N VAL A 185 11.59 1.47 -0.90
CA VAL A 185 11.00 1.20 0.42
C VAL A 185 10.54 -0.26 0.46
N ALA A 186 11.32 -1.12 1.12
CA ALA A 186 11.07 -2.55 1.14
C ALA A 186 10.02 -2.98 2.16
N ALA A 187 9.98 -2.33 3.33
CA ALA A 187 9.07 -2.65 4.41
C ALA A 187 8.73 -1.42 5.25
N ILE A 188 7.55 -1.43 5.82
CA ILE A 188 7.10 -0.45 6.82
C ILE A 188 6.42 -1.20 7.95
N VAL A 189 6.69 -0.77 9.19
CA VAL A 189 6.04 -1.29 10.40
C VAL A 189 5.63 -0.10 11.28
N ALA A 190 4.46 -0.17 11.89
CA ALA A 190 4.02 0.79 12.89
C ALA A 190 4.40 0.32 14.30
N SER A 191 4.88 1.23 15.14
CA SER A 191 5.10 0.97 16.56
C SER A 191 3.77 1.01 17.33
N HIS A 192 3.65 0.14 18.34
CA HIS A 192 2.56 0.18 19.32
C HIS A 192 2.94 1.04 20.54
N GLU A 193 4.23 1.19 20.80
CA GLU A 193 4.75 1.86 22.00
C GLU A 193 5.06 3.34 21.76
N HIS A 194 5.28 3.73 20.49
CA HIS A 194 5.63 5.10 20.10
C HIS A 194 4.81 5.56 18.90
N PRO A 195 4.54 6.88 18.76
CA PRO A 195 3.81 7.42 17.61
C PRO A 195 4.67 7.45 16.35
N GLU A 196 5.19 6.30 15.94
CA GLU A 196 6.23 6.17 14.93
C GLU A 196 5.93 5.07 13.92
N PHE A 197 6.37 5.31 12.68
CA PHE A 197 6.57 4.27 11.69
C PHE A 197 8.06 4.01 11.48
N ILE A 198 8.41 2.77 11.26
CA ILE A 198 9.77 2.33 10.92
C ILE A 198 9.77 1.98 9.44
N VAL A 199 10.56 2.69 8.65
CA VAL A 199 10.63 2.56 7.18
C VAL A 199 12.01 2.04 6.79
N ASN A 200 12.05 0.93 6.06
CA ASN A 200 13.28 0.35 5.54
C ASN A 200 13.56 0.89 4.13
N ALA A 201 14.65 1.67 3.98
CA ALA A 201 15.17 2.15 2.70
C ALA A 201 16.31 1.23 2.25
N LYS A 202 15.98 0.27 1.39
CA LYS A 202 16.76 -0.93 1.12
C LYS A 202 18.19 -0.66 0.63
N GLU A 203 18.34 0.12 -0.43
CA GLU A 203 19.63 0.29 -1.11
C GLU A 203 20.56 1.29 -0.38
N THR A 204 20.00 2.17 0.42
CA THR A 204 20.80 3.08 1.26
C THR A 204 21.25 2.46 2.58
N GLY A 205 20.75 1.26 2.93
CA GLY A 205 21.03 0.61 4.19
C GLY A 205 20.42 1.31 5.41
N LYS A 206 19.43 2.21 5.21
CA LYS A 206 18.84 3.03 6.28
C LYS A 206 17.54 2.45 6.79
N ILE A 207 17.37 2.57 8.10
CA ILE A 207 16.08 2.46 8.76
C ILE A 207 15.69 3.87 9.20
N LEU A 208 14.57 4.36 8.69
CA LEU A 208 14.05 5.68 8.99
C LEU A 208 12.98 5.57 10.06
N VAL A 209 13.05 6.40 11.08
CA VAL A 209 12.00 6.60 12.08
C VAL A 209 11.20 7.82 11.67
N VAL A 210 9.90 7.62 11.50
CA VAL A 210 8.95 8.66 11.03
C VAL A 210 7.98 8.92 12.16
N ASN A 211 8.13 10.09 12.79
CA ASN A 211 7.29 10.59 13.88
C ASN A 211 6.33 11.66 13.36
#